data_b42f596dd5b999ab92c5a6f905d7027e
#
_entry.id   b42f596dd5b999ab92c5a6f905d7027e
#
_cell.length_a   1.000
_cell.length_b   1.000
_cell.length_c   1.000
_cell.angle_alpha   90.00
_cell.angle_beta   90.00
_cell.angle_gamma   90.00
#
_symmetry.space_group_name_H-M   'P 1'
#
loop_
_entity.id
_entity.type
_entity.pdbx_description
1 polymer ?
#
loop_
_entity_poly.entity_id
_entity_poly.type
_entity_poly.pdbx_seq_one_letter_code
_entity_poly.pdbx_strand_id
1 'polypeptide(L)'
;MQLTGSLKGRSSRLMRSVNLLAGAAMFVAPLLALVAVWAAVIPLFNVNPRVFPSVGAVGTAALDSIRDGTLFAHVGASLLRVGLGTLIGIATAVPLGIAMGVSPTVAAFLTPLFRFFSVLAGIAWIPIATLWFGYGFGAIVFVIFNAVFFVVAYNTLLGVRTIPHTLRNAAASLGAGRWALLTEVLLPGALPNIVTGIRTGLGFAWRGLIAAEMIATNVGLGYMLFVARDFYRTEVIVFGMIVIGVLWLLIDRLLLVPLERATIERWGMVRRA
;
A
#
# COMPACT_ATOMS: atom_id res chain seq x y z
N MET A 1 53.60 18.47 12.62
CA MET A 1 52.41 18.93 11.88
C MET A 1 51.47 17.73 11.55
N GLN A 2 51.30 16.76 12.46
CA GLN A 2 50.49 15.53 12.19
C GLN A 2 49.42 15.22 13.25
N LEU A 3 49.17 16.09 14.25
CA LEU A 3 48.18 15.82 15.30
C LEU A 3 46.79 16.44 15.09
N THR A 4 46.61 17.27 14.09
CA THR A 4 45.33 17.97 13.82
C THR A 4 44.34 17.17 12.93
N GLY A 5 44.83 16.14 12.22
CA GLY A 5 44.00 15.28 11.33
C GLY A 5 43.14 14.25 12.09
N SER A 6 43.63 13.74 13.22
CA SER A 6 42.95 12.70 14.01
C SER A 6 41.71 13.19 14.77
N LEU A 7 41.69 14.44 15.19
CA LEU A 7 40.57 15.02 15.95
C LEU A 7 39.37 15.38 15.08
N LYS A 8 39.61 15.76 13.83
CA LYS A 8 38.52 16.07 12.84
C LYS A 8 37.73 14.82 12.41
N GLY A 9 38.37 13.68 12.28
CA GLY A 9 37.73 12.41 11.92
C GLY A 9 36.89 11.80 13.04
N ARG A 10 37.24 12.08 14.29
CA ARG A 10 36.51 11.59 15.48
C ARG A 10 35.25 12.44 15.74
N SER A 11 35.32 13.75 15.56
CA SER A 11 34.18 14.66 15.74
C SER A 11 33.11 14.45 14.67
N SER A 12 33.49 14.16 13.42
CA SER A 12 32.54 13.90 12.34
C SER A 12 31.79 12.56 12.49
N ARG A 13 32.44 11.53 13.06
CA ARG A 13 31.79 10.25 13.38
C ARG A 13 30.85 10.38 14.58
N LEU A 14 31.23 11.12 15.61
CA LEU A 14 30.38 11.40 16.78
C LEU A 14 29.15 12.23 16.37
N MET A 15 29.31 13.25 15.52
CA MET A 15 28.20 14.06 15.04
C MET A 15 27.24 13.25 14.17
N ARG A 16 27.75 12.33 13.37
CA ARG A 16 26.93 11.38 12.57
C ARG A 16 26.16 10.37 13.43
N SER A 17 26.77 9.85 14.49
CA SER A 17 26.09 8.95 15.44
C SER A 17 25.06 9.70 16.28
N VAL A 18 25.33 10.92 16.72
CA VAL A 18 24.36 11.78 17.42
C VAL A 18 23.16 12.11 16.53
N ASN A 19 23.39 12.46 15.26
CA ASN A 19 22.29 12.73 14.32
C ASN A 19 21.47 11.48 13.98
N LEU A 20 22.10 10.30 13.91
CA LEU A 20 21.39 9.03 13.73
C LEU A 20 20.56 8.66 14.96
N LEU A 21 21.10 8.86 16.16
CA LEU A 21 20.38 8.64 17.43
C LEU A 21 19.25 9.65 17.61
N ALA A 22 19.48 10.91 17.29
CA ALA A 22 18.45 11.95 17.33
C ALA A 22 17.31 11.66 16.33
N GLY A 23 17.65 11.21 15.11
CA GLY A 23 16.66 10.80 14.10
C GLY A 23 15.86 9.56 14.54
N ALA A 24 16.53 8.57 15.14
CA ALA A 24 15.87 7.40 15.70
C ALA A 24 14.98 7.77 16.91
N ALA A 25 15.47 8.62 17.81
CA ALA A 25 14.71 9.11 18.95
C ALA A 25 13.47 9.90 18.51
N MET A 26 13.59 10.74 17.48
CA MET A 26 12.49 11.52 16.93
C MET A 26 11.38 10.65 16.28
N PHE A 27 11.75 9.45 15.79
CA PHE A 27 10.79 8.48 15.27
C PHE A 27 10.17 7.60 16.36
N VAL A 28 10.96 7.21 17.36
CA VAL A 28 10.55 6.29 18.43
C VAL A 28 9.79 7.02 19.55
N ALA A 29 10.14 8.27 19.85
CA ALA A 29 9.51 9.04 20.92
C ALA A 29 7.98 9.16 20.81
N PRO A 30 7.38 9.48 19.65
CA PRO A 30 5.93 9.55 19.51
C PRO A 30 5.26 8.16 19.69
N LEU A 31 5.92 7.08 19.29
CA LEU A 31 5.40 5.72 19.50
C LEU A 31 5.43 5.35 20.99
N LEU A 32 6.52 5.66 21.69
CA LEU A 32 6.62 5.46 23.13
C LEU A 32 5.62 6.33 23.90
N ALA A 33 5.42 7.59 23.48
CA ALA A 33 4.42 8.48 24.05
C ALA A 33 3.01 7.91 23.88
N LEU A 34 2.68 7.37 22.69
CA LEU A 34 1.41 6.72 22.43
C LEU A 34 1.18 5.51 23.35
N VAL A 35 2.19 4.64 23.50
CA VAL A 35 2.13 3.48 24.40
C VAL A 35 2.02 3.90 25.86
N ALA A 36 2.73 4.96 26.27
CA ALA A 36 2.65 5.50 27.63
C ALA A 36 1.25 6.08 27.93
N VAL A 37 0.68 6.85 26.98
CA VAL A 37 -0.71 7.34 27.09
C VAL A 37 -1.68 6.17 27.18
N TRP A 38 -1.54 5.17 26.32
CA TRP A 38 -2.37 3.98 26.38
C TRP A 38 -2.28 3.26 27.72
N ALA A 39 -1.07 3.04 28.24
CA ALA A 39 -0.87 2.41 29.55
C ALA A 39 -1.46 3.24 30.71
N ALA A 40 -1.44 4.58 30.61
CA ALA A 40 -1.95 5.47 31.62
C ALA A 40 -3.50 5.59 31.64
N VAL A 41 -4.16 5.44 30.48
CA VAL A 41 -5.62 5.59 30.37
C VAL A 41 -6.37 4.60 31.26
N ILE A 42 -5.92 3.35 31.33
CA ILE A 42 -6.59 2.29 32.10
C ILE A 42 -6.68 2.63 33.60
N PRO A 43 -5.56 2.94 34.28
CA PRO A 43 -5.62 3.26 35.72
C PRO A 43 -6.24 4.63 36.00
N LEU A 44 -6.09 5.62 35.12
CA LEU A 44 -6.62 6.99 35.31
C LEU A 44 -8.14 7.05 35.18
N PHE A 45 -8.72 6.31 34.24
CA PHE A 45 -10.15 6.36 33.93
C PHE A 45 -10.92 5.13 34.38
N ASN A 46 -10.25 4.18 35.07
CA ASN A 46 -10.84 2.92 35.55
C ASN A 46 -11.62 2.17 34.46
N VAL A 47 -11.08 2.16 33.24
CA VAL A 47 -11.74 1.59 32.06
C VAL A 47 -11.79 0.07 32.18
N ASN A 48 -12.92 -0.52 31.80
CA ASN A 48 -13.08 -1.97 31.82
C ASN A 48 -12.07 -2.64 30.87
N PRO A 49 -11.21 -3.56 31.36
CA PRO A 49 -10.19 -4.23 30.53
C PRO A 49 -10.77 -5.02 29.35
N ARG A 50 -12.05 -5.41 29.40
CA ARG A 50 -12.75 -6.08 28.28
C ARG A 50 -13.05 -5.13 27.11
N VAL A 51 -13.12 -3.83 27.38
CA VAL A 51 -13.38 -2.82 26.34
C VAL A 51 -12.07 -2.23 25.84
N PHE A 52 -11.14 -1.97 26.74
CA PHE A 52 -9.84 -1.40 26.43
C PHE A 52 -8.73 -2.25 27.06
N PRO A 53 -8.03 -3.11 26.27
CA PRO A 53 -7.10 -4.08 26.80
C PRO A 53 -5.80 -3.41 27.26
N SER A 54 -5.17 -4.01 28.26
CA SER A 54 -3.85 -3.55 28.72
C SER A 54 -2.75 -3.89 27.70
N VAL A 55 -1.68 -3.12 27.70
CA VAL A 55 -0.50 -3.39 26.85
C VAL A 55 0.04 -4.82 27.07
N GLY A 56 0.04 -5.29 28.34
CA GLY A 56 0.42 -6.66 28.67
C GLY A 56 -0.48 -7.72 28.07
N ALA A 57 -1.82 -7.53 28.10
CA ALA A 57 -2.78 -8.46 27.51
C ALA A 57 -2.61 -8.56 25.98
N VAL A 58 -2.33 -7.43 25.32
CA VAL A 58 -2.01 -7.42 23.87
C VAL A 58 -0.69 -8.14 23.59
N GLY A 59 0.31 -7.98 24.47
CA GLY A 59 1.58 -8.69 24.37
C GLY A 59 1.43 -10.22 24.51
N THR A 60 0.62 -10.68 25.46
CA THR A 60 0.32 -12.13 25.62
C THR A 60 -0.45 -12.69 24.43
N ALA A 61 -1.47 -11.98 23.94
CA ALA A 61 -2.20 -12.37 22.74
C ALA A 61 -1.29 -12.47 21.49
N ALA A 62 -0.31 -11.57 21.37
CA ALA A 62 0.70 -11.63 20.33
C ALA A 62 1.57 -12.88 20.42
N LEU A 63 2.09 -13.17 21.65
CA LEU A 63 2.94 -14.35 21.88
C LEU A 63 2.18 -15.65 21.61
N ASP A 64 0.94 -15.76 22.05
CA ASP A 64 0.09 -16.95 21.83
C ASP A 64 -0.16 -17.15 20.32
N SER A 65 -0.58 -16.10 19.60
CA SER A 65 -0.83 -16.19 18.16
C SER A 65 0.42 -16.54 17.33
N ILE A 66 1.61 -16.12 17.79
CA ILE A 66 2.89 -16.49 17.16
C ILE A 66 3.23 -17.95 17.47
N ARG A 67 3.09 -18.39 18.73
CA ARG A 67 3.40 -19.77 19.14
C ARG A 67 2.49 -20.80 18.48
N ASP A 68 1.22 -20.50 18.38
CA ASP A 68 0.21 -21.38 17.75
C ASP A 68 0.31 -21.37 16.21
N GLY A 69 1.12 -20.48 15.63
CA GLY A 69 1.27 -20.33 14.20
C GLY A 69 0.07 -19.70 13.48
N THR A 70 -1.00 -19.37 14.18
CA THR A 70 -2.24 -18.81 13.63
C THR A 70 -2.01 -17.46 12.94
N LEU A 71 -1.14 -16.62 13.53
CA LEU A 71 -0.74 -15.34 12.92
C LEU A 71 -0.19 -15.53 11.51
N PHE A 72 0.73 -16.48 11.33
CA PHE A 72 1.39 -16.69 10.03
C PHE A 72 0.41 -17.19 8.96
N ALA A 73 -0.55 -18.01 9.34
CA ALA A 73 -1.61 -18.47 8.45
C ALA A 73 -2.49 -17.29 7.96
N HIS A 74 -2.91 -16.42 8.89
CA HIS A 74 -3.72 -15.24 8.56
C HIS A 74 -2.94 -14.24 7.72
N VAL A 75 -1.70 -13.91 8.08
CA VAL A 75 -0.81 -13.01 7.32
C VAL A 75 -0.55 -13.55 5.93
N GLY A 76 -0.19 -14.81 5.80
CA GLY A 76 0.08 -15.44 4.50
C GLY A 76 -1.12 -15.41 3.56
N ALA A 77 -2.32 -15.71 4.08
CA ALA A 77 -3.56 -15.67 3.30
C ALA A 77 -3.87 -14.25 2.82
N SER A 78 -3.75 -13.23 3.69
CA SER A 78 -3.99 -11.83 3.36
C SER A 78 -2.98 -11.31 2.32
N LEU A 79 -1.68 -11.59 2.52
CA LEU A 79 -0.62 -11.18 1.59
C LEU A 79 -0.77 -11.82 0.20
N LEU A 80 -1.13 -13.09 0.14
CA LEU A 80 -1.36 -13.78 -1.13
C LEU A 80 -2.52 -13.14 -1.91
N ARG A 81 -3.63 -12.84 -1.24
CA ARG A 81 -4.80 -12.22 -1.86
C ARG A 81 -4.50 -10.81 -2.36
N VAL A 82 -3.87 -9.98 -1.52
CA VAL A 82 -3.53 -8.61 -1.93
C VAL A 82 -2.49 -8.60 -3.05
N GLY A 83 -1.52 -9.50 -2.99
CA GLY A 83 -0.50 -9.64 -4.04
C GLY A 83 -1.11 -10.01 -5.39
N LEU A 84 -1.94 -11.05 -5.43
CA LEU A 84 -2.57 -11.51 -6.67
C LEU A 84 -3.60 -10.52 -7.21
N GLY A 85 -4.47 -9.98 -6.36
CA GLY A 85 -5.47 -9.00 -6.80
C GLY A 85 -4.83 -7.72 -7.34
N THR A 86 -3.74 -7.26 -6.70
CA THR A 86 -2.95 -6.12 -7.16
C THR A 86 -2.25 -6.42 -8.48
N LEU A 87 -1.63 -7.58 -8.62
CA LEU A 87 -0.93 -7.98 -9.85
C LEU A 87 -1.89 -8.03 -11.05
N ILE A 88 -3.04 -8.69 -10.89
CA ILE A 88 -4.07 -8.74 -11.93
C ILE A 88 -4.60 -7.34 -12.25
N GLY A 89 -4.83 -6.53 -11.19
CA GLY A 89 -5.26 -5.14 -11.34
C GLY A 89 -4.29 -4.31 -12.17
N ILE A 90 -3.00 -4.36 -11.87
CA ILE A 90 -1.96 -3.64 -12.61
C ILE A 90 -1.84 -4.16 -14.04
N ALA A 91 -1.80 -5.48 -14.23
CA ALA A 91 -1.62 -6.12 -15.54
C ALA A 91 -2.75 -5.76 -16.53
N THR A 92 -3.95 -5.53 -16.04
CA THR A 92 -5.11 -5.13 -16.86
C THR A 92 -5.28 -3.61 -16.95
N ALA A 93 -5.02 -2.89 -15.86
CA ALA A 93 -5.22 -1.44 -15.79
C ALA A 93 -4.21 -0.66 -16.64
N VAL A 94 -2.92 -1.06 -16.62
CA VAL A 94 -1.86 -0.32 -17.35
C VAL A 94 -2.09 -0.36 -18.86
N PRO A 95 -2.31 -1.51 -19.51
CA PRO A 95 -2.60 -1.54 -20.95
C PRO A 95 -3.85 -0.74 -21.30
N LEU A 96 -4.90 -0.86 -20.51
CA LEU A 96 -6.14 -0.12 -20.73
C LEU A 96 -5.96 1.39 -20.58
N GLY A 97 -5.26 1.83 -19.54
CA GLY A 97 -4.92 3.24 -19.31
C GLY A 97 -4.09 3.83 -20.44
N ILE A 98 -3.12 3.07 -20.97
CA ILE A 98 -2.34 3.46 -22.14
C ILE A 98 -3.25 3.57 -23.38
N ALA A 99 -4.10 2.57 -23.63
CA ALA A 99 -5.03 2.58 -24.76
C ALA A 99 -5.97 3.80 -24.72
N MET A 100 -6.51 4.13 -23.54
CA MET A 100 -7.31 5.34 -23.33
C MET A 100 -6.49 6.63 -23.49
N GLY A 101 -5.21 6.62 -23.14
CA GLY A 101 -4.31 7.78 -23.28
C GLY A 101 -3.93 8.09 -24.70
N VAL A 102 -3.75 7.05 -25.52
CA VAL A 102 -3.34 7.16 -26.93
C VAL A 102 -4.53 7.41 -27.87
N SER A 103 -5.66 6.76 -27.61
CA SER A 103 -6.84 6.81 -28.48
C SER A 103 -7.97 7.66 -27.88
N PRO A 104 -8.30 8.82 -28.49
CA PRO A 104 -9.44 9.64 -28.05
C PRO A 104 -10.76 8.89 -28.13
N THR A 105 -10.93 8.01 -29.10
CA THR A 105 -12.17 7.22 -29.30
C THR A 105 -12.34 6.22 -28.15
N VAL A 106 -11.28 5.49 -27.79
CA VAL A 106 -11.30 4.55 -26.65
C VAL A 106 -11.57 5.31 -25.35
N ALA A 107 -10.92 6.47 -25.17
CA ALA A 107 -11.15 7.31 -24.02
C ALA A 107 -12.59 7.82 -23.93
N ALA A 108 -13.16 8.31 -25.04
CA ALA A 108 -14.53 8.81 -25.08
C ALA A 108 -15.55 7.71 -24.71
N PHE A 109 -15.33 6.50 -25.20
CA PHE A 109 -16.20 5.35 -24.92
C PHE A 109 -16.08 4.86 -23.47
N LEU A 110 -14.87 4.74 -22.94
CA LEU A 110 -14.64 4.14 -21.61
C LEU A 110 -14.76 5.14 -20.46
N THR A 111 -14.52 6.44 -20.66
CA THR A 111 -14.53 7.43 -19.57
C THR A 111 -15.84 7.46 -18.79
N PRO A 112 -17.04 7.42 -19.40
CA PRO A 112 -18.29 7.39 -18.65
C PRO A 112 -18.41 6.16 -17.73
N LEU A 113 -18.00 4.98 -18.24
CA LEU A 113 -18.01 3.73 -17.48
C LEU A 113 -17.02 3.82 -16.30
N PHE A 114 -15.81 4.33 -16.58
CA PHE A 114 -14.81 4.53 -15.52
C PHE A 114 -15.29 5.48 -14.44
N ARG A 115 -15.91 6.60 -14.80
CA ARG A 115 -16.48 7.54 -13.83
C ARG A 115 -17.56 6.90 -12.97
N PHE A 116 -18.43 6.10 -13.58
CA PHE A 116 -19.49 5.41 -12.86
C PHE A 116 -18.93 4.36 -11.89
N PHE A 117 -18.11 3.44 -12.37
CA PHE A 117 -17.62 2.33 -11.55
C PHE A 117 -16.55 2.75 -10.52
N SER A 118 -15.74 3.76 -10.80
CA SER A 118 -14.71 4.24 -9.86
C SER A 118 -15.28 4.89 -8.60
N VAL A 119 -16.52 5.38 -8.63
CA VAL A 119 -17.22 5.93 -7.45
C VAL A 119 -17.67 4.81 -6.50
N LEU A 120 -17.88 3.60 -7.03
CA LEU A 120 -18.28 2.47 -6.20
C LEU A 120 -17.09 2.03 -5.34
N ALA A 121 -17.21 2.24 -4.02
CA ALA A 121 -16.20 1.78 -3.08
C ALA A 121 -15.99 0.26 -3.22
N GLY A 122 -14.73 -0.21 -3.14
CA GLY A 122 -14.41 -1.64 -3.27
C GLY A 122 -15.24 -2.53 -2.33
N ILE A 123 -15.57 -2.04 -1.15
CA ILE A 123 -16.41 -2.73 -0.17
C ILE A 123 -17.82 -2.99 -0.69
N ALA A 124 -18.39 -2.09 -1.50
CA ALA A 124 -19.74 -2.26 -2.07
C ALA A 124 -19.85 -3.46 -3.02
N TRP A 125 -18.71 -3.94 -3.53
CA TRP A 125 -18.65 -5.11 -4.40
C TRP A 125 -18.68 -6.46 -3.67
N ILE A 126 -18.49 -6.49 -2.33
CA ILE A 126 -18.40 -7.73 -1.56
C ILE A 126 -19.63 -8.63 -1.75
N PRO A 127 -20.89 -8.15 -1.63
CA PRO A 127 -22.06 -9.01 -1.80
C PRO A 127 -22.13 -9.68 -3.17
N ILE A 128 -21.85 -8.92 -4.24
CA ILE A 128 -21.92 -9.45 -5.59
C ILE A 128 -20.70 -10.33 -5.90
N ALA A 129 -19.54 -10.00 -5.35
CA ALA A 129 -18.33 -10.81 -5.47
C ALA A 129 -18.51 -12.19 -4.81
N THR A 130 -19.13 -12.24 -3.64
CA THR A 130 -19.43 -13.52 -2.96
C THR A 130 -20.50 -14.33 -3.70
N LEU A 131 -21.42 -13.69 -4.39
CA LEU A 131 -22.42 -14.36 -5.23
C LEU A 131 -21.78 -14.98 -6.48
N TRP A 132 -20.85 -14.27 -7.14
CA TRP A 132 -20.21 -14.72 -8.39
C TRP A 132 -19.09 -15.74 -8.16
N PHE A 133 -18.26 -15.52 -7.15
CA PHE A 133 -17.04 -16.31 -6.92
C PHE A 133 -17.14 -17.23 -5.68
N GLY A 134 -18.27 -17.19 -4.97
CA GLY A 134 -18.40 -17.87 -3.69
C GLY A 134 -17.65 -17.16 -2.56
N TYR A 135 -17.79 -17.70 -1.34
CA TYR A 135 -17.01 -17.25 -0.18
C TYR A 135 -15.55 -17.68 -0.32
N GLY A 136 -14.62 -16.81 0.06
CA GLY A 136 -13.20 -17.12 0.13
C GLY A 136 -12.33 -16.34 -0.86
N PHE A 137 -11.37 -17.03 -1.46
CA PHE A 137 -10.27 -16.43 -2.17
C PHE A 137 -10.69 -15.55 -3.36
N GLY A 138 -11.56 -16.07 -4.24
CA GLY A 138 -11.95 -15.40 -5.49
C GLY A 138 -12.68 -14.08 -5.26
N ALA A 139 -13.64 -14.06 -4.32
CA ALA A 139 -14.39 -12.86 -4.00
C ALA A 139 -13.47 -11.74 -3.48
N ILE A 140 -12.54 -12.07 -2.61
CA ILE A 140 -11.62 -11.09 -2.01
C ILE A 140 -10.64 -10.56 -3.05
N VAL A 141 -10.06 -11.45 -3.89
CA VAL A 141 -9.18 -11.05 -5.00
C VAL A 141 -9.89 -10.11 -5.97
N PHE A 142 -11.17 -10.37 -6.27
CA PHE A 142 -11.98 -9.47 -7.12
C PHE A 142 -12.17 -8.08 -6.49
N VAL A 143 -12.44 -7.99 -5.18
CA VAL A 143 -12.56 -6.71 -4.47
C VAL A 143 -11.25 -5.92 -4.53
N ILE A 144 -10.12 -6.60 -4.31
CA ILE A 144 -8.78 -6.00 -4.39
C ILE A 144 -8.49 -5.55 -5.83
N PHE A 145 -8.74 -6.41 -6.81
CA PHE A 145 -8.63 -6.09 -8.22
C PHE A 145 -9.37 -4.81 -8.57
N ASN A 146 -10.65 -4.71 -8.18
CA ASN A 146 -11.48 -3.55 -8.44
C ASN A 146 -10.89 -2.27 -7.85
N ALA A 147 -10.42 -2.32 -6.59
CA ALA A 147 -9.82 -1.18 -5.90
C ALA A 147 -8.53 -0.68 -6.60
N VAL A 148 -7.71 -1.59 -7.14
CA VAL A 148 -6.47 -1.25 -7.85
C VAL A 148 -6.75 -0.80 -9.27
N PHE A 149 -7.60 -1.52 -9.99
CA PHE A 149 -7.82 -1.38 -11.43
C PHE A 149 -8.18 0.05 -11.86
N PHE A 150 -9.23 0.62 -11.27
CA PHE A 150 -9.68 1.96 -11.67
C PHE A 150 -8.66 3.05 -11.35
N VAL A 151 -8.00 2.95 -10.20
CA VAL A 151 -7.00 3.93 -9.76
C VAL A 151 -5.76 3.90 -10.64
N VAL A 152 -5.24 2.70 -10.93
CA VAL A 152 -4.06 2.53 -11.77
C VAL A 152 -4.36 2.93 -13.22
N ALA A 153 -5.50 2.50 -13.78
CA ALA A 153 -5.86 2.84 -15.15
C ALA A 153 -6.02 4.35 -15.35
N TYR A 154 -6.66 5.03 -14.40
CA TYR A 154 -6.83 6.48 -14.48
C TYR A 154 -5.50 7.25 -14.35
N ASN A 155 -4.64 6.84 -13.42
CA ASN A 155 -3.30 7.43 -13.30
C ASN A 155 -2.44 7.15 -14.54
N THR A 156 -2.53 5.96 -15.11
CA THR A 156 -1.85 5.62 -16.37
C THR A 156 -2.35 6.49 -17.53
N LEU A 157 -3.66 6.65 -17.67
CA LEU A 157 -4.27 7.57 -18.64
C LEU A 157 -3.71 9.00 -18.50
N LEU A 158 -3.70 9.52 -17.27
CA LEU A 158 -3.14 10.86 -17.00
C LEU A 158 -1.66 10.92 -17.35
N GLY A 159 -0.87 9.92 -16.96
CA GLY A 159 0.55 9.84 -17.27
C GLY A 159 0.83 9.88 -18.78
N VAL A 160 0.07 9.13 -19.57
CA VAL A 160 0.19 9.15 -21.03
C VAL A 160 -0.19 10.51 -21.62
N ARG A 161 -1.21 11.17 -21.09
CA ARG A 161 -1.66 12.47 -21.57
C ARG A 161 -0.75 13.64 -21.21
N THR A 162 0.02 13.53 -20.13
CA THR A 162 0.98 14.56 -19.72
C THR A 162 2.24 14.58 -20.58
N ILE A 163 2.48 13.57 -21.41
CA ILE A 163 3.64 13.53 -22.31
C ILE A 163 3.46 14.55 -23.42
N PRO A 164 4.38 15.53 -23.60
CA PRO A 164 4.30 16.56 -24.61
C PRO A 164 4.18 15.98 -26.02
N HIS A 165 3.29 16.54 -26.84
CA HIS A 165 3.14 16.14 -28.24
C HIS A 165 4.43 16.31 -29.06
N THR A 166 5.28 17.27 -28.68
CA THR A 166 6.59 17.47 -29.29
C THR A 166 7.48 16.26 -29.22
N LEU A 167 7.50 15.53 -28.06
CA LEU A 167 8.29 14.31 -27.92
C LEU A 167 7.75 13.17 -28.80
N ARG A 168 6.43 13.03 -28.90
CA ARG A 168 5.79 12.05 -29.77
C ARG A 168 6.08 12.32 -31.24
N ASN A 169 5.98 13.58 -31.66
CA ASN A 169 6.25 14.01 -33.03
C ASN A 169 7.74 13.88 -33.38
N ALA A 170 8.65 14.21 -32.45
CA ALA A 170 10.08 14.03 -32.65
C ALA A 170 10.43 12.56 -32.86
N ALA A 171 9.90 11.65 -32.03
CA ALA A 171 10.10 10.22 -32.19
C ALA A 171 9.55 9.71 -33.54
N ALA A 172 8.37 10.17 -33.94
CA ALA A 172 7.79 9.81 -35.23
C ALA A 172 8.63 10.33 -36.41
N SER A 173 9.18 11.55 -36.33
CA SER A 173 10.09 12.10 -37.35
C SER A 173 11.41 11.36 -37.49
N LEU A 174 11.85 10.72 -36.40
CA LEU A 174 13.02 9.84 -36.39
C LEU A 174 12.69 8.42 -36.87
N GLY A 175 11.46 8.16 -37.35
CA GLY A 175 11.05 6.86 -37.88
C GLY A 175 10.59 5.84 -36.82
N ALA A 176 10.30 6.30 -35.59
CA ALA A 176 9.79 5.39 -34.55
C ALA A 176 8.42 4.81 -34.95
N GLY A 177 8.37 3.50 -35.08
CA GLY A 177 7.12 2.76 -35.26
C GLY A 177 6.25 2.80 -34.01
N ARG A 178 5.00 2.33 -34.12
CA ARG A 178 4.00 2.34 -33.02
C ARG A 178 4.52 1.63 -31.76
N TRP A 179 5.26 0.55 -31.93
CA TRP A 179 5.81 -0.23 -30.82
C TRP A 179 6.97 0.51 -30.12
N ALA A 180 7.90 1.08 -30.90
CA ALA A 180 8.98 1.91 -30.36
C ALA A 180 8.43 3.14 -29.61
N LEU A 181 7.42 3.81 -30.19
CA LEU A 181 6.74 4.92 -29.51
C LEU A 181 6.13 4.49 -28.17
N LEU A 182 5.51 3.30 -28.11
CA LEU A 182 4.93 2.77 -26.87
C LEU A 182 5.99 2.47 -25.82
N THR A 183 7.05 1.74 -26.19
CA THR A 183 8.03 1.19 -25.24
C THR A 183 9.11 2.19 -24.86
N GLU A 184 9.47 3.12 -25.76
CA GLU A 184 10.59 4.05 -25.55
C GLU A 184 10.14 5.47 -25.13
N VAL A 185 8.90 5.84 -25.41
CA VAL A 185 8.39 7.19 -25.12
C VAL A 185 7.23 7.16 -24.15
N LEU A 186 6.15 6.42 -24.49
CA LEU A 186 4.90 6.49 -23.73
C LEU A 186 5.00 5.79 -22.39
N LEU A 187 5.47 4.55 -22.37
CA LEU A 187 5.58 3.77 -21.14
C LEU A 187 6.57 4.38 -20.16
N PRO A 188 7.81 4.75 -20.55
CA PRO A 188 8.74 5.43 -19.66
C PRO A 188 8.22 6.79 -19.19
N GLY A 189 7.63 7.59 -20.09
CA GLY A 189 7.09 8.90 -19.74
C GLY A 189 5.89 8.85 -18.79
N ALA A 190 5.06 7.80 -18.87
CA ALA A 190 3.92 7.60 -18.00
C ALA A 190 4.29 6.91 -16.66
N LEU A 191 5.49 6.31 -16.56
CA LEU A 191 5.90 5.47 -15.43
C LEU A 191 5.73 6.14 -14.06
N PRO A 192 6.08 7.43 -13.84
CA PRO A 192 5.85 8.08 -12.55
C PRO A 192 4.39 8.09 -12.12
N ASN A 193 3.49 8.36 -13.07
CA ASN A 193 2.05 8.36 -12.80
C ASN A 193 1.51 6.94 -12.56
N ILE A 194 2.03 5.95 -13.29
CA ILE A 194 1.69 4.53 -13.08
C ILE A 194 2.08 4.11 -11.66
N VAL A 195 3.29 4.42 -11.21
CA VAL A 195 3.77 4.09 -9.86
C VAL A 195 2.95 4.80 -8.78
N THR A 196 2.59 6.07 -8.99
CA THR A 196 1.68 6.80 -8.11
C THR A 196 0.31 6.13 -8.04
N GLY A 197 -0.21 5.69 -9.19
CA GLY A 197 -1.45 4.92 -9.28
C GLY A 197 -1.39 3.59 -8.53
N ILE A 198 -0.30 2.84 -8.67
CA ILE A 198 -0.06 1.58 -7.96
C ILE A 198 -0.05 1.82 -6.45
N ARG A 199 0.69 2.82 -5.98
CA ARG A 199 0.77 3.16 -4.55
C ARG A 199 -0.59 3.50 -3.97
N THR A 200 -1.33 4.37 -4.65
CA THR A 200 -2.67 4.79 -4.23
C THR A 200 -3.66 3.63 -4.28
N GLY A 201 -3.65 2.87 -5.38
CA GLY A 201 -4.51 1.71 -5.57
C GLY A 201 -4.28 0.62 -4.54
N LEU A 202 -3.01 0.31 -4.23
CA LEU A 202 -2.65 -0.66 -3.19
C LEU A 202 -3.12 -0.19 -1.80
N GLY A 203 -3.06 1.13 -1.51
CA GLY A 203 -3.60 1.69 -0.28
C GLY A 203 -5.11 1.50 -0.13
N PHE A 204 -5.87 1.65 -1.21
CA PHE A 204 -7.31 1.33 -1.22
C PHE A 204 -7.57 -0.18 -1.13
N ALA A 205 -6.79 -0.98 -1.85
CA ALA A 205 -6.88 -2.44 -1.83
C ALA A 205 -6.63 -3.01 -0.44
N TRP A 206 -5.63 -2.49 0.29
CA TRP A 206 -5.31 -2.91 1.65
C TRP A 206 -6.49 -2.72 2.61
N ARG A 207 -7.18 -1.58 2.54
CA ARG A 207 -8.38 -1.31 3.33
C ARG A 207 -9.55 -2.20 2.90
N GLY A 208 -9.74 -2.36 1.59
CA GLY A 208 -10.77 -3.23 1.01
C GLY A 208 -10.56 -4.70 1.37
N LEU A 209 -9.30 -5.19 1.39
CA LEU A 209 -8.92 -6.52 1.84
C LEU A 209 -9.45 -6.83 3.23
N ILE A 210 -9.13 -5.97 4.21
CA ILE A 210 -9.52 -6.19 5.61
C ILE A 210 -11.05 -6.28 5.73
N ALA A 211 -11.78 -5.36 5.09
CA ALA A 211 -13.24 -5.38 5.11
C ALA A 211 -13.84 -6.63 4.41
N ALA A 212 -13.26 -7.04 3.28
CA ALA A 212 -13.70 -8.23 2.57
C ALA A 212 -13.41 -9.51 3.36
N GLU A 213 -12.26 -9.59 4.04
CA GLU A 213 -11.91 -10.73 4.88
C GLU A 213 -12.78 -10.86 6.13
N MET A 214 -13.32 -9.77 6.65
CA MET A 214 -14.26 -9.83 7.77
C MET A 214 -15.57 -10.53 7.40
N ILE A 215 -15.95 -10.53 6.12
CA ILE A 215 -17.26 -11.00 5.66
C ILE A 215 -17.16 -12.29 4.85
N ALA A 216 -16.13 -12.41 4.00
CA ALA A 216 -16.13 -13.37 2.89
C ALA A 216 -15.14 -14.53 3.05
N THR A 217 -14.59 -14.79 4.24
CA THR A 217 -13.60 -15.89 4.42
C THR A 217 -13.52 -16.37 5.86
N ASN A 218 -12.85 -17.52 6.04
CA ASN A 218 -12.57 -18.14 7.35
C ASN A 218 -11.07 -18.05 7.72
N VAL A 219 -10.25 -17.33 6.95
CA VAL A 219 -8.83 -17.14 7.21
C VAL A 219 -8.37 -15.82 6.62
N GLY A 220 -7.56 -15.07 7.37
CA GLY A 220 -7.06 -13.75 7.00
C GLY A 220 -7.06 -12.81 8.20
N LEU A 221 -6.36 -11.68 8.09
CA LEU A 221 -6.25 -10.71 9.18
C LEU A 221 -7.60 -10.09 9.53
N GLY A 222 -8.42 -9.75 8.52
CA GLY A 222 -9.77 -9.23 8.74
C GLY A 222 -10.68 -10.26 9.43
N TYR A 223 -10.60 -11.53 9.04
CA TYR A 223 -11.33 -12.61 9.72
C TYR A 223 -10.90 -12.75 11.18
N MET A 224 -9.59 -12.71 11.47
CA MET A 224 -9.08 -12.76 12.83
C MET A 224 -9.68 -11.66 13.71
N LEU A 225 -9.75 -10.43 13.20
CA LEU A 225 -10.37 -9.30 13.91
C LEU A 225 -11.87 -9.52 14.15
N PHE A 226 -12.57 -10.04 13.13
CA PHE A 226 -14.01 -10.25 13.19
C PHE A 226 -14.37 -11.31 14.24
N VAL A 227 -13.68 -12.45 14.23
CA VAL A 227 -13.87 -13.52 15.21
C VAL A 227 -13.51 -13.05 16.63
N ALA A 228 -12.40 -12.35 16.78
CA ALA A 228 -12.00 -11.80 18.08
C ALA A 228 -13.06 -10.86 18.66
N ARG A 229 -13.75 -10.07 17.81
CA ARG A 229 -14.89 -9.23 18.22
C ARG A 229 -16.05 -10.06 18.77
N ASP A 230 -16.41 -11.13 18.08
CA ASP A 230 -17.56 -11.96 18.47
C ASP A 230 -17.32 -12.68 19.79
N PHE A 231 -16.07 -12.97 20.13
CA PHE A 231 -15.66 -13.54 21.42
C PHE A 231 -15.22 -12.50 22.45
N TYR A 232 -15.40 -11.20 22.20
CA TYR A 232 -14.99 -10.11 23.09
C TYR A 232 -13.50 -10.12 23.47
N ARG A 233 -12.63 -10.66 22.57
CA ARG A 233 -11.17 -10.71 22.76
C ARG A 233 -10.52 -9.44 22.22
N THR A 234 -10.72 -8.33 22.93
CA THR A 234 -10.27 -7.01 22.48
C THR A 234 -8.75 -6.91 22.38
N GLU A 235 -8.00 -7.68 23.18
CA GLU A 235 -6.54 -7.79 23.11
C GLU A 235 -6.07 -8.34 21.74
N VAL A 236 -6.80 -9.30 21.16
CA VAL A 236 -6.52 -9.85 19.82
C VAL A 236 -6.89 -8.85 18.73
N ILE A 237 -7.96 -8.07 18.91
CA ILE A 237 -8.35 -7.03 17.96
C ILE A 237 -7.24 -5.97 17.87
N VAL A 238 -6.79 -5.45 19.02
CA VAL A 238 -5.72 -4.42 19.05
C VAL A 238 -4.42 -4.99 18.49
N PHE A 239 -4.04 -6.21 18.85
CA PHE A 239 -2.89 -6.89 18.27
C PHE A 239 -3.00 -6.99 16.74
N GLY A 240 -4.12 -7.45 16.22
CA GLY A 240 -4.34 -7.56 14.77
C GLY A 240 -4.28 -6.22 14.05
N MET A 241 -4.81 -5.14 14.67
CA MET A 241 -4.68 -3.78 14.13
C MET A 241 -3.22 -3.34 14.03
N ILE A 242 -2.41 -3.64 15.04
CA ILE A 242 -0.97 -3.37 15.04
C ILE A 242 -0.28 -4.17 13.91
N VAL A 243 -0.58 -5.45 13.78
CA VAL A 243 -0.04 -6.30 12.70
C VAL A 243 -0.38 -5.74 11.32
N ILE A 244 -1.64 -5.35 11.09
CA ILE A 244 -2.09 -4.73 9.84
C ILE A 244 -1.30 -3.46 9.53
N GLY A 245 -1.10 -2.59 10.53
CA GLY A 245 -0.34 -1.35 10.38
C GLY A 245 1.15 -1.62 10.09
N VAL A 246 1.76 -2.56 10.82
CA VAL A 246 3.17 -2.94 10.61
C VAL A 246 3.37 -3.55 9.22
N LEU A 247 2.50 -4.45 8.79
CA LEU A 247 2.58 -5.05 7.45
C LEU A 247 2.44 -3.99 6.35
N TRP A 248 1.53 -3.03 6.52
CA TRP A 248 1.42 -1.90 5.59
C TRP A 248 2.72 -1.10 5.51
N LEU A 249 3.33 -0.76 6.65
CA LEU A 249 4.61 -0.06 6.69
C LEU A 249 5.74 -0.86 6.03
N LEU A 250 5.75 -2.17 6.21
CA LEU A 250 6.72 -3.05 5.54
C LEU A 250 6.51 -3.06 4.02
N ILE A 251 5.27 -3.19 3.56
CA ILE A 251 4.93 -3.13 2.12
C ILE A 251 5.35 -1.77 1.54
N ASP A 252 5.01 -0.67 2.21
CA ASP A 252 5.38 0.68 1.75
C ASP A 252 6.90 0.84 1.66
N ARG A 253 7.64 0.48 2.72
CA ARG A 253 9.09 0.66 2.80
C ARG A 253 9.89 -0.28 1.92
N LEU A 254 9.46 -1.55 1.79
CA LEU A 254 10.22 -2.57 1.07
C LEU A 254 9.85 -2.70 -0.40
N LEU A 255 8.62 -2.32 -0.78
CA LEU A 255 8.15 -2.44 -2.16
C LEU A 255 7.89 -1.07 -2.81
N LEU A 256 7.08 -0.21 -2.18
CA LEU A 256 6.62 1.01 -2.83
C LEU A 256 7.69 2.10 -2.88
N VAL A 257 8.40 2.35 -1.78
CA VAL A 257 9.48 3.35 -1.75
C VAL A 257 10.64 3.02 -2.70
N PRO A 258 11.17 1.77 -2.77
CA PRO A 258 12.18 1.43 -3.76
C PRO A 258 11.68 1.54 -5.20
N LEU A 259 10.44 1.13 -5.47
CA LEU A 259 9.82 1.25 -6.78
C LEU A 259 9.73 2.72 -7.22
N GLU A 260 9.29 3.59 -6.32
CA GLU A 260 9.20 5.04 -6.55
C GLU A 260 10.59 5.65 -6.82
N ARG A 261 11.60 5.30 -6.02
CA ARG A 261 12.97 5.77 -6.22
C ARG A 261 13.57 5.30 -7.54
N ALA A 262 13.38 4.04 -7.87
CA ALA A 262 13.92 3.47 -9.12
C ALA A 262 13.29 4.10 -10.37
N THR A 263 12.07 4.62 -10.27
CA THR A 263 11.32 5.16 -11.41
C THR A 263 11.37 6.68 -11.47
N ILE A 264 11.11 7.39 -10.38
CA ILE A 264 10.96 8.85 -10.36
C ILE A 264 12.32 9.54 -10.21
N GLU A 265 13.18 9.06 -9.30
CA GLU A 265 14.49 9.68 -9.07
C GLU A 265 15.47 9.46 -10.23
N ARG A 266 15.43 8.30 -10.87
CA ARG A 266 16.34 7.93 -11.97
C ARG A 266 16.10 8.74 -13.25
N TRP A 267 14.88 9.26 -13.45
CA TRP A 267 14.48 10.02 -14.64
C TRP A 267 14.49 11.53 -14.41
N GLY A 268 15.00 12.01 -13.27
CA GLY A 268 15.28 13.43 -13.03
C GLY A 268 14.07 14.36 -12.95
N MET A 269 12.85 13.80 -12.73
CA MET A 269 11.61 14.58 -12.72
C MET A 269 11.32 15.27 -11.38
N VAL A 270 12.07 14.95 -10.31
CA VAL A 270 11.99 15.67 -9.02
C VAL A 270 13.41 16.00 -8.58
N ARG A 271 13.78 17.28 -8.67
CA ARG A 271 14.94 17.83 -7.96
C ARG A 271 14.62 17.79 -6.46
N ARG A 272 15.45 17.15 -5.67
CA ARG A 272 15.43 17.34 -4.21
C ARG A 272 15.68 18.82 -3.92
N ALA A 273 14.70 19.49 -3.29
CA ALA A 273 14.93 20.76 -2.63
C ALA A 273 15.75 20.53 -1.36
#